data_fd078157aaa0a27cd528b1fb564896e6
#
_entry.id   fd078157aaa0a27cd528b1fb564896e6
#
_cell.length_a   1.000
_cell.length_b   1.000
_cell.length_c   1.000
_cell.angle_alpha   90.00
_cell.angle_beta   90.00
_cell.angle_gamma   90.00
#
_symmetry.space_group_name_H-M   'P 1'
#
loop_
_entity.id
_entity.type
_entity.pdbx_description
1 polymer ?
#
loop_
_entity_poly.entity_id
_entity_poly.type
_entity_poly.pdbx_seq_one_letter_code
_entity_poly.pdbx_strand_id
1 'polypeptide(L)'
;MFTIPGYGEKKDMCDFVKAYISCPGQHMVKPVKQSCQRIECPECYLDWASKASGRITDVLRGSQAAYRNVDTDLVTDYKQAIKNKKMVRRVNHFVLSPPPGFVGDDFNLNGLYRRLYLFMKRNHLFTGGLVIFHPYRLKSDIRKRLQAIIKENSNNVDIRDTGGLWALVHEDILCLGSLSAYVNFSPHFHFLAFGGLPNATDFYRKTGWVYKNIGRRDTAIRIDEKTGAIIDEIRSTAKYLLSHCCVQSNENGRLYKTYRFFGLCSPARIRVQKEFGVPVIRKVYESFLKCPVCGERLVHCAPIEGVYSPYKD
;
A
#
# COMPACT_ATOMS: atom_id res chain seq x y z
N MET A 1 -2.08 22.62 -1.36
CA MET A 1 -1.09 22.08 -0.38
C MET A 1 -1.22 20.56 -0.38
N PHE A 2 -0.15 19.83 -0.12
CA PHE A 2 -0.19 18.36 0.03
C PHE A 2 0.22 17.98 1.43
N THR A 3 -0.35 16.88 1.91
CA THR A 3 -0.14 16.33 3.24
C THR A 3 0.18 14.83 3.15
N ILE A 4 0.23 14.16 4.28
CA ILE A 4 0.31 12.71 4.39
C ILE A 4 -1.01 12.15 4.95
N PRO A 5 -1.28 10.85 4.84
CA PRO A 5 -2.45 10.21 5.43
C PRO A 5 -2.56 10.49 6.93
N GLY A 6 -3.78 10.59 7.42
CA GLY A 6 -4.04 10.85 8.83
C GLY A 6 -3.88 12.32 9.27
N TYR A 7 -3.65 13.24 8.32
CA TYR A 7 -3.41 14.65 8.60
C TYR A 7 -4.63 15.54 8.28
N GLY A 8 -5.77 15.15 8.74
CA GLY A 8 -7.03 15.86 8.55
C GLY A 8 -7.91 15.74 9.79
N GLU A 9 -9.17 16.12 9.64
CA GLU A 9 -10.12 16.10 10.73
C GLU A 9 -10.69 14.70 11.01
N LYS A 10 -10.77 14.35 12.27
CA LYS A 10 -11.48 13.17 12.75
C LYS A 10 -12.98 13.38 12.52
N LYS A 11 -13.69 12.37 12.08
CA LYS A 11 -15.15 12.37 12.06
C LYS A 11 -15.68 11.88 13.40
N ASP A 12 -16.80 12.47 13.87
CA ASP A 12 -17.38 12.22 15.19
C ASP A 12 -17.64 10.73 15.45
N MET A 13 -17.97 9.98 14.41
CA MET A 13 -18.25 8.54 14.51
C MET A 13 -17.02 7.63 14.45
N CYS A 14 -15.82 8.19 14.25
CA CYS A 14 -14.61 7.38 14.18
C CYS A 14 -14.16 6.94 15.56
N ASP A 15 -13.60 5.72 15.64
CA ASP A 15 -13.07 5.10 16.86
C ASP A 15 -14.12 4.57 17.85
N PHE A 16 -15.43 4.79 17.63
CA PHE A 16 -16.46 4.14 18.43
C PHE A 16 -16.45 2.62 18.24
N VAL A 17 -16.53 1.90 19.34
CA VAL A 17 -16.67 0.43 19.31
C VAL A 17 -18.09 0.08 18.92
N LYS A 18 -18.27 -0.50 17.73
CA LYS A 18 -19.59 -0.90 17.20
C LYS A 18 -19.95 -2.37 17.43
N ALA A 19 -18.94 -3.20 17.69
CA ALA A 19 -19.11 -4.63 17.94
C ALA A 19 -17.85 -5.20 18.58
N TYR A 20 -17.94 -6.43 19.04
CA TYR A 20 -16.77 -7.20 19.45
C TYR A 20 -16.66 -8.46 18.58
N ILE A 21 -15.43 -8.88 18.32
CA ILE A 21 -15.13 -10.20 17.79
C ILE A 21 -14.57 -11.03 18.93
N SER A 22 -15.22 -12.12 19.28
CA SER A 22 -14.80 -12.98 20.38
C SER A 22 -14.58 -14.42 19.94
N CYS A 23 -13.74 -15.12 20.68
CA CYS A 23 -13.61 -16.57 20.63
C CYS A 23 -14.71 -17.19 21.53
N PRO A 24 -15.46 -18.21 21.07
CA PRO A 24 -16.40 -18.95 21.92
C PRO A 24 -15.77 -19.47 23.21
N GLY A 25 -14.51 -19.88 23.17
CA GLY A 25 -13.71 -20.29 24.34
C GLY A 25 -13.15 -19.15 25.17
N GLN A 26 -13.57 -17.91 24.94
CA GLN A 26 -13.17 -16.70 25.66
C GLN A 26 -11.66 -16.36 25.68
N HIS A 27 -10.86 -17.00 24.81
CA HIS A 27 -9.42 -16.77 24.73
C HIS A 27 -9.04 -15.38 24.18
N MET A 28 -9.95 -14.74 23.44
CA MET A 28 -9.72 -13.44 22.81
C MET A 28 -11.01 -12.66 22.63
N VAL A 29 -10.96 -11.38 22.97
CA VAL A 29 -12.01 -10.42 22.62
C VAL A 29 -11.34 -9.20 21.98
N LYS A 30 -11.77 -8.84 20.76
CA LYS A 30 -11.27 -7.65 20.07
C LYS A 30 -12.41 -6.69 19.76
N PRO A 31 -12.28 -5.38 20.09
CA PRO A 31 -13.25 -4.40 19.68
C PRO A 31 -13.20 -4.20 18.15
N VAL A 32 -14.38 -4.12 17.54
CA VAL A 32 -14.55 -3.68 16.15
C VAL A 32 -14.95 -2.22 16.18
N LYS A 33 -14.01 -1.36 15.85
CA LYS A 33 -14.24 0.09 15.83
C LYS A 33 -14.92 0.52 14.54
N GLN A 34 -15.69 1.59 14.62
CA GLN A 34 -16.25 2.25 13.47
C GLN A 34 -15.15 3.02 12.74
N SER A 35 -15.10 2.91 11.42
CA SER A 35 -14.10 3.56 10.59
C SER A 35 -14.77 4.27 9.42
N CYS A 36 -14.47 5.55 9.23
CA CYS A 36 -14.89 6.30 8.04
C CYS A 36 -14.10 5.90 6.79
N GLN A 37 -13.04 5.13 6.93
CA GLN A 37 -12.15 4.68 5.85
C GLN A 37 -11.61 5.82 4.96
N ARG A 38 -11.48 7.03 5.51
CA ARG A 38 -10.92 8.17 4.81
C ARG A 38 -9.42 8.25 5.05
N ILE A 39 -8.69 8.57 3.99
CA ILE A 39 -7.23 8.66 4.02
C ILE A 39 -6.74 9.80 4.93
N GLU A 40 -7.48 10.89 5.01
CA GLU A 40 -7.13 12.06 5.80
C GLU A 40 -7.45 11.93 7.29
N CYS A 41 -8.31 10.99 7.68
CA CYS A 41 -8.72 10.83 9.07
C CYS A 41 -7.59 10.23 9.93
N PRO A 42 -7.18 10.85 11.05
CA PRO A 42 -6.10 10.36 11.91
C PRO A 42 -6.39 8.97 12.49
N GLU A 43 -7.64 8.66 12.80
CA GLU A 43 -8.06 7.37 13.37
C GLU A 43 -8.20 6.26 12.31
N CYS A 44 -8.54 6.62 11.06
CA CYS A 44 -9.00 5.64 10.08
C CYS A 44 -8.06 5.43 8.89
N TYR A 45 -6.99 6.23 8.76
CA TYR A 45 -6.08 6.14 7.60
C TYR A 45 -5.38 4.77 7.50
N LEU A 46 -5.11 4.10 8.63
CA LEU A 46 -4.52 2.77 8.63
C LEU A 46 -5.51 1.71 8.13
N ASP A 47 -6.81 1.84 8.44
CA ASP A 47 -7.86 0.99 7.91
C ASP A 47 -8.00 1.19 6.41
N TRP A 48 -7.99 2.47 5.97
CA TRP A 48 -7.95 2.80 4.56
C TRP A 48 -6.73 2.17 3.86
N ALA A 49 -5.53 2.32 4.44
CA ALA A 49 -4.30 1.75 3.90
C ALA A 49 -4.36 0.21 3.85
N SER A 50 -4.92 -0.43 4.87
CA SER A 50 -5.11 -1.88 4.92
C SER A 50 -6.06 -2.37 3.83
N LYS A 51 -7.20 -1.68 3.61
CA LYS A 51 -8.16 -2.01 2.56
C LYS A 51 -7.58 -1.76 1.16
N ALA A 52 -6.90 -0.63 0.98
CA ALA A 52 -6.24 -0.28 -0.28
C ALA A 52 -5.10 -1.26 -0.61
N SER A 53 -4.29 -1.68 0.38
CA SER A 53 -3.23 -2.65 0.19
C SER A 53 -3.76 -4.02 -0.23
N GLY A 54 -4.90 -4.47 0.32
CA GLY A 54 -5.59 -5.68 -0.14
C GLY A 54 -5.95 -5.59 -1.63
N ARG A 55 -6.58 -4.49 -2.05
CA ARG A 55 -6.92 -4.25 -3.47
C ARG A 55 -5.68 -4.22 -4.37
N ILE A 56 -4.59 -3.60 -3.91
CA ILE A 56 -3.31 -3.56 -4.63
C ILE A 56 -2.77 -4.97 -4.84
N THR A 57 -2.78 -5.76 -3.78
CA THR A 57 -2.32 -7.15 -3.81
C THR A 57 -3.13 -8.00 -4.79
N ASP A 58 -4.45 -7.88 -4.76
CA ASP A 58 -5.35 -8.60 -5.66
C ASP A 58 -5.08 -8.24 -7.13
N VAL A 59 -4.86 -6.96 -7.43
CA VAL A 59 -4.55 -6.52 -8.79
C VAL A 59 -3.19 -7.04 -9.25
N LEU A 60 -2.15 -6.97 -8.42
CA LEU A 60 -0.82 -7.44 -8.79
C LEU A 60 -0.78 -8.96 -8.98
N ARG A 61 -1.38 -9.72 -8.06
CA ARG A 61 -1.47 -11.19 -8.15
C ARG A 61 -2.36 -11.63 -9.32
N GLY A 62 -3.53 -10.99 -9.46
CA GLY A 62 -4.44 -11.26 -10.57
C GLY A 62 -3.79 -11.01 -11.92
N SER A 63 -3.09 -9.88 -12.08
CA SER A 63 -2.33 -9.58 -13.29
C SER A 63 -1.22 -10.61 -13.54
N GLN A 64 -0.49 -11.00 -12.50
CA GLN A 64 0.55 -12.02 -12.61
C GLN A 64 -0.03 -13.37 -13.05
N ALA A 65 -1.12 -13.82 -12.43
CA ALA A 65 -1.77 -15.08 -12.76
C ALA A 65 -2.30 -15.08 -14.21
N ALA A 66 -2.99 -14.00 -14.61
CA ALA A 66 -3.54 -13.88 -15.95
C ALA A 66 -2.46 -13.97 -17.03
N TYR A 67 -1.33 -13.28 -16.86
CA TYR A 67 -0.26 -13.30 -17.86
C TYR A 67 0.65 -14.53 -17.79
N ARG A 68 0.68 -15.26 -16.68
CA ARG A 68 1.40 -16.54 -16.58
C ARG A 68 0.63 -17.68 -17.23
N ASN A 69 -0.69 -17.66 -17.12
CA ASN A 69 -1.59 -18.73 -17.56
C ASN A 69 -2.17 -18.47 -18.96
N VAL A 70 -1.69 -17.42 -19.67
CA VAL A 70 -2.09 -17.22 -21.06
C VAL A 70 -1.69 -18.44 -21.86
N ASP A 71 -2.66 -19.07 -22.48
CA ASP A 71 -2.43 -20.09 -23.49
C ASP A 71 -1.79 -19.42 -24.71
N THR A 72 -0.53 -19.75 -24.94
CA THR A 72 0.27 -19.11 -26.00
C THR A 72 -0.19 -19.52 -27.39
N ASP A 73 -0.95 -20.60 -27.50
CA ASP A 73 -1.40 -21.13 -28.80
C ASP A 73 -2.64 -20.37 -29.33
N LEU A 74 -3.32 -19.63 -28.43
CA LEU A 74 -4.49 -18.82 -28.77
C LEU A 74 -4.20 -17.31 -28.99
N VAL A 75 -2.92 -16.90 -28.90
CA VAL A 75 -2.56 -15.48 -28.95
C VAL A 75 -2.00 -15.10 -30.31
N THR A 76 -2.56 -14.06 -30.91
CA THR A 76 -2.11 -13.49 -32.20
C THR A 76 -0.67 -12.97 -32.19
N ASP A 77 -0.13 -12.57 -31.04
CA ASP A 77 1.27 -12.15 -30.86
C ASP A 77 2.01 -13.03 -29.84
N TYR A 78 2.44 -14.19 -30.27
CA TYR A 78 3.17 -15.18 -29.49
C TYR A 78 4.46 -14.61 -28.84
N LYS A 79 5.23 -13.80 -29.57
CA LYS A 79 6.47 -13.20 -29.05
C LYS A 79 6.19 -12.25 -27.90
N GLN A 80 5.13 -11.44 -28.01
CA GLN A 80 4.71 -10.52 -26.94
C GLN A 80 4.14 -11.27 -25.73
N ALA A 81 3.40 -12.36 -25.96
CA ALA A 81 2.87 -13.20 -24.89
C ALA A 81 3.99 -13.84 -24.06
N ILE A 82 4.99 -14.44 -24.72
CA ILE A 82 6.17 -15.01 -24.04
C ILE A 82 6.95 -13.93 -23.28
N LYS A 83 7.15 -12.76 -23.90
CA LYS A 83 7.82 -11.64 -23.27
C LYS A 83 7.07 -11.22 -21.99
N ASN A 84 5.76 -11.05 -22.06
CA ASN A 84 4.93 -10.69 -20.93
C ASN A 84 4.99 -11.75 -19.82
N LYS A 85 4.91 -13.05 -20.14
CA LYS A 85 5.03 -14.17 -19.22
C LYS A 85 6.36 -14.14 -18.44
N LYS A 86 7.47 -13.82 -19.11
CA LYS A 86 8.77 -13.64 -18.44
C LYS A 86 8.79 -12.41 -17.53
N MET A 87 8.23 -11.30 -17.99
CA MET A 87 8.27 -10.01 -17.30
C MET A 87 7.43 -10.02 -16.02
N VAL A 88 6.27 -10.69 -15.99
CA VAL A 88 5.40 -10.74 -14.78
C VAL A 88 5.86 -11.77 -13.75
N ARG A 89 6.99 -12.41 -13.94
CA ARG A 89 7.46 -13.50 -13.06
C ARG A 89 7.66 -13.05 -11.61
N ARG A 90 7.96 -11.79 -11.39
CA ARG A 90 8.33 -11.24 -10.08
C ARG A 90 7.81 -9.82 -9.92
N VAL A 91 7.32 -9.51 -8.71
CA VAL A 91 7.07 -8.14 -8.29
C VAL A 91 8.33 -7.60 -7.61
N ASN A 92 8.79 -6.44 -8.05
CA ASN A 92 9.94 -5.78 -7.47
C ASN A 92 9.51 -4.44 -6.87
N HIS A 93 10.14 -4.07 -5.76
CA HIS A 93 9.98 -2.77 -5.14
C HIS A 93 11.12 -1.85 -5.56
N PHE A 94 10.80 -0.76 -6.22
CA PHE A 94 11.74 0.24 -6.70
C PHE A 94 11.42 1.62 -6.17
N VAL A 95 12.44 2.46 -6.09
CA VAL A 95 12.32 3.89 -5.82
C VAL A 95 12.95 4.66 -6.97
N LEU A 96 12.22 5.62 -7.52
CA LEU A 96 12.73 6.62 -8.45
C LEU A 96 12.64 8.00 -7.82
N SER A 97 13.77 8.69 -7.70
CA SER A 97 13.82 10.08 -7.26
C SER A 97 14.11 10.97 -8.48
N PRO A 98 13.24 11.95 -8.77
CA PRO A 98 13.40 12.83 -9.91
C PRO A 98 14.56 13.80 -9.70
N PRO A 99 15.08 14.40 -10.78
CA PRO A 99 16.01 15.51 -10.67
C PRO A 99 15.34 16.74 -10.04
N PRO A 100 16.11 17.68 -9.47
CA PRO A 100 15.60 18.95 -8.97
C PRO A 100 14.71 19.64 -10.01
N GLY A 101 13.65 20.30 -9.56
CA GLY A 101 12.70 21.03 -10.41
C GLY A 101 11.66 20.16 -11.15
N PHE A 102 11.75 18.84 -11.10
CA PHE A 102 10.71 17.98 -11.69
C PHE A 102 9.38 18.09 -10.94
N VAL A 103 9.43 18.27 -9.63
CA VAL A 103 8.27 18.53 -8.79
C VAL A 103 8.35 19.99 -8.35
N GLY A 104 7.53 20.84 -8.96
CA GLY A 104 7.42 22.25 -8.59
C GLY A 104 6.53 22.46 -7.37
N ASP A 105 6.53 23.65 -6.80
CA ASP A 105 5.75 23.98 -5.60
C ASP A 105 4.24 23.95 -5.84
N ASP A 106 3.81 24.20 -7.07
CA ASP A 106 2.42 24.28 -7.52
C ASP A 106 1.91 23.03 -8.23
N PHE A 107 2.64 21.90 -8.11
CA PHE A 107 2.24 20.68 -8.79
C PHE A 107 0.87 20.16 -8.33
N ASN A 108 0.10 19.62 -9.28
CA ASN A 108 -1.01 18.76 -8.94
C ASN A 108 -0.65 17.28 -9.21
N LEU A 109 -1.15 16.40 -8.37
CA LEU A 109 -0.79 14.99 -8.38
C LEU A 109 -1.14 14.29 -9.70
N ASN A 110 -2.21 14.72 -10.38
CA ASN A 110 -2.59 14.17 -11.69
C ASN A 110 -1.59 14.54 -12.79
N GLY A 111 -1.19 15.81 -12.83
CA GLY A 111 -0.18 16.30 -13.76
C GLY A 111 1.18 15.65 -13.53
N LEU A 112 1.54 15.47 -12.26
CA LEU A 112 2.77 14.80 -11.86
C LEU A 112 2.81 13.34 -12.36
N TYR A 113 1.74 12.57 -12.14
CA TYR A 113 1.66 11.19 -12.66
C TYR A 113 1.67 11.14 -14.18
N ARG A 114 1.03 12.11 -14.86
CA ARG A 114 1.07 12.18 -16.34
C ARG A 114 2.50 12.39 -16.85
N ARG A 115 3.26 13.32 -16.25
CA ARG A 115 4.68 13.56 -16.61
C ARG A 115 5.53 12.31 -16.34
N LEU A 116 5.31 11.66 -15.20
CA LEU A 116 6.00 10.41 -14.85
C LEU A 116 5.72 9.31 -15.89
N TYR A 117 4.47 9.11 -16.32
CA TYR A 117 4.14 8.09 -17.32
C TYR A 117 4.78 8.36 -18.67
N LEU A 118 4.84 9.62 -19.10
CA LEU A 118 5.55 9.98 -20.34
C LEU A 118 7.05 9.68 -20.23
N PHE A 119 7.66 9.98 -19.08
CA PHE A 119 9.05 9.63 -18.80
C PHE A 119 9.28 8.12 -18.82
N MET A 120 8.44 7.36 -18.14
CA MET A 120 8.54 5.89 -18.09
C MET A 120 8.40 5.27 -19.50
N LYS A 121 7.44 5.74 -20.30
CA LYS A 121 7.22 5.28 -21.67
C LYS A 121 8.44 5.55 -22.56
N ARG A 122 9.01 6.75 -22.50
CA ARG A 122 10.20 7.14 -23.29
C ARG A 122 11.44 6.31 -22.93
N ASN A 123 11.56 5.89 -21.69
CA ASN A 123 12.71 5.12 -21.20
C ASN A 123 12.43 3.62 -21.08
N HIS A 124 11.29 3.14 -21.59
CA HIS A 124 10.88 1.72 -21.57
C HIS A 124 10.97 1.08 -20.17
N LEU A 125 10.63 1.87 -19.13
CA LEU A 125 10.66 1.41 -17.73
C LEU A 125 9.40 0.62 -17.43
N PHE A 126 9.58 -0.53 -16.82
CA PHE A 126 8.54 -1.41 -16.30
C PHE A 126 7.49 -1.87 -17.36
N THR A 127 6.95 -3.04 -17.14
CA THR A 127 5.87 -3.60 -17.97
C THR A 127 4.49 -3.26 -17.41
N GLY A 128 4.39 -3.16 -16.09
CA GLY A 128 3.16 -2.82 -15.39
C GLY A 128 3.34 -2.90 -13.88
N GLY A 129 2.40 -2.35 -13.15
CA GLY A 129 2.46 -2.34 -11.70
C GLY A 129 1.68 -1.22 -11.06
N LEU A 130 2.11 -0.87 -9.87
CA LEU A 130 1.63 0.22 -9.05
C LEU A 130 2.71 1.29 -8.91
N VAL A 131 2.30 2.56 -8.86
CA VAL A 131 3.14 3.69 -8.46
C VAL A 131 2.47 4.51 -7.38
N ILE A 132 3.25 4.92 -6.38
CA ILE A 132 2.84 5.76 -5.25
C ILE A 132 3.85 6.91 -5.14
N PHE A 133 3.37 8.14 -5.03
CA PHE A 133 4.20 9.32 -4.83
C PHE A 133 4.36 9.64 -3.35
N HIS A 134 5.60 9.91 -2.94
CA HIS A 134 5.97 10.34 -1.61
C HIS A 134 6.69 11.69 -1.68
N PRO A 135 6.13 12.75 -1.07
CA PRO A 135 6.75 14.07 -1.09
C PRO A 135 7.90 14.20 -0.10
N TYR A 136 7.89 13.38 0.97
CA TYR A 136 8.75 13.55 2.12
C TYR A 136 9.63 12.35 2.42
N ARG A 137 10.75 12.62 3.07
CA ARG A 137 11.58 11.62 3.77
C ARG A 137 11.80 12.06 5.20
N LEU A 138 11.88 11.12 6.12
CA LEU A 138 12.27 11.40 7.50
C LEU A 138 13.69 12.00 7.53
N LYS A 139 13.90 13.02 8.36
CA LYS A 139 15.22 13.54 8.67
C LYS A 139 16.10 12.42 9.23
N SER A 140 17.39 12.47 8.97
CA SER A 140 18.32 11.37 9.30
C SER A 140 18.43 11.10 10.80
N ASP A 141 18.43 12.15 11.62
CA ASP A 141 18.45 12.10 13.08
C ASP A 141 17.15 11.50 13.64
N ILE A 142 16.00 11.97 13.16
CA ILE A 142 14.69 11.44 13.50
C ILE A 142 14.61 9.95 13.15
N ARG A 143 15.02 9.58 11.94
CA ARG A 143 15.03 8.19 11.50
C ARG A 143 15.86 7.29 12.42
N LYS A 144 17.09 7.75 12.80
CA LYS A 144 17.95 6.99 13.70
C LYS A 144 17.31 6.81 15.08
N ARG A 145 16.75 7.89 15.65
CA ARG A 145 16.04 7.85 16.93
C ARG A 145 14.89 6.84 16.92
N LEU A 146 14.02 6.90 15.91
CA LEU A 146 12.89 5.98 15.79
C LEU A 146 13.32 4.53 15.55
N GLN A 147 14.41 4.30 14.81
CA GLN A 147 14.97 2.96 14.64
C GLN A 147 15.53 2.40 15.95
N ALA A 148 16.13 3.22 16.80
CA ALA A 148 16.58 2.81 18.14
C ALA A 148 15.38 2.39 19.00
N ILE A 149 14.31 3.21 19.06
CA ILE A 149 13.08 2.90 19.78
C ILE A 149 12.47 1.55 19.32
N ILE A 150 12.39 1.32 18.02
CA ILE A 150 11.88 0.05 17.50
C ILE A 150 12.77 -1.13 17.90
N LYS A 151 14.09 -0.94 17.89
CA LYS A 151 15.03 -1.99 18.26
C LYS A 151 14.93 -2.34 19.76
N GLU A 152 14.81 -1.36 20.61
CA GLU A 152 14.65 -1.52 22.06
C GLU A 152 13.32 -2.21 22.40
N ASN A 153 12.25 -1.89 21.65
CA ASN A 153 10.92 -2.47 21.84
C ASN A 153 10.64 -3.66 20.90
N SER A 154 11.67 -4.26 20.30
CA SER A 154 11.52 -5.31 19.28
C SER A 154 10.80 -6.58 19.75
N ASN A 155 10.66 -6.79 21.06
CA ASN A 155 9.87 -7.86 21.65
C ASN A 155 8.36 -7.54 21.71
N ASN A 156 7.96 -6.29 21.43
CA ASN A 156 6.56 -5.85 21.41
C ASN A 156 6.00 -5.98 19.99
N VAL A 157 5.16 -6.98 19.77
CA VAL A 157 4.57 -7.38 18.48
C VAL A 157 3.77 -6.24 17.82
N ASP A 158 3.20 -5.32 18.61
CA ASP A 158 2.30 -4.26 18.16
C ASP A 158 2.96 -3.20 17.26
N ILE A 159 4.24 -2.91 17.44
CA ILE A 159 4.95 -1.88 16.65
C ILE A 159 5.15 -2.32 15.20
N ARG A 160 5.28 -3.61 14.94
CA ARG A 160 5.46 -4.14 13.58
C ARG A 160 4.17 -4.13 12.76
N ASP A 161 3.03 -4.28 13.41
CA ASP A 161 1.71 -4.30 12.76
C ASP A 161 1.14 -2.89 12.51
N THR A 162 1.62 -1.86 13.19
CA THR A 162 1.05 -0.50 13.20
C THR A 162 1.59 0.46 12.13
N GLY A 163 2.35 0.00 11.14
CA GLY A 163 2.85 0.90 10.07
C GLY A 163 4.31 1.33 10.21
N GLY A 164 5.06 0.77 11.17
CA GLY A 164 6.49 0.99 11.34
C GLY A 164 6.86 2.41 11.77
N LEU A 165 8.00 2.93 11.29
CA LEU A 165 8.52 4.25 11.65
C LEU A 165 7.51 5.40 11.50
N TRP A 166 6.63 5.33 10.50
CA TRP A 166 5.66 6.39 10.24
C TRP A 166 4.49 6.40 11.21
N ALA A 167 4.13 5.27 11.82
CA ALA A 167 3.13 5.26 12.89
C ALA A 167 3.62 6.05 14.11
N LEU A 168 4.87 5.85 14.52
CA LEU A 168 5.48 6.61 15.61
C LEU A 168 5.55 8.12 15.28
N VAL A 169 5.86 8.47 14.03
CA VAL A 169 5.83 9.86 13.57
C VAL A 169 4.43 10.45 13.66
N HIS A 170 3.40 9.67 13.30
CA HIS A 170 2.01 10.14 13.40
C HIS A 170 1.60 10.43 14.83
N GLU A 171 1.96 9.57 15.79
CA GLU A 171 1.68 9.79 17.21
C GLU A 171 2.36 11.06 17.72
N ASP A 172 3.65 11.24 17.40
CA ASP A 172 4.41 12.43 17.79
C ASP A 172 3.85 13.72 17.16
N ILE A 173 3.46 13.70 15.89
CA ILE A 173 2.93 14.88 15.19
C ILE A 173 1.56 15.27 15.75
N LEU A 174 0.69 14.33 16.06
CA LEU A 174 -0.59 14.61 16.70
C LEU A 174 -0.41 15.31 18.06
N CYS A 175 0.67 14.99 18.78
CA CYS A 175 0.99 15.60 20.06
C CYS A 175 1.73 16.94 19.94
N LEU A 176 2.63 17.09 18.95
CA LEU A 176 3.61 18.19 18.85
C LEU A 176 3.41 19.14 17.66
N GLY A 177 2.47 18.87 16.77
CA GLY A 177 1.86 19.84 15.86
C GLY A 177 2.56 20.16 14.54
N SER A 178 3.78 19.68 14.22
CA SER A 178 4.42 20.10 12.96
C SER A 178 5.13 18.98 12.20
N LEU A 179 4.57 18.62 11.04
CA LEU A 179 5.17 17.66 10.10
C LEU A 179 6.61 18.09 9.68
N SER A 180 6.84 19.39 9.49
CA SER A 180 8.14 19.92 9.04
C SER A 180 9.27 19.68 10.04
N ALA A 181 8.96 19.46 11.32
CA ALA A 181 9.97 19.09 12.32
C ALA A 181 10.58 17.70 12.05
N TYR A 182 9.83 16.79 11.44
CA TYR A 182 10.20 15.38 11.25
C TYR A 182 10.71 15.04 9.86
N VAL A 183 10.34 15.82 8.84
CA VAL A 183 10.59 15.47 7.44
C VAL A 183 11.30 16.55 6.66
N ASN A 184 11.98 16.12 5.60
CA ASN A 184 12.47 17.00 4.53
C ASN A 184 11.62 16.76 3.27
N PHE A 185 11.37 17.82 2.50
CA PHE A 185 10.83 17.69 1.15
C PHE A 185 11.88 16.96 0.29
N SER A 186 11.53 15.76 -0.12
CA SER A 186 12.40 14.89 -0.91
C SER A 186 11.55 13.99 -1.79
N PRO A 187 10.99 14.55 -2.87
CA PRO A 187 10.03 13.87 -3.72
C PRO A 187 10.60 12.60 -4.35
N HIS A 188 9.83 11.53 -4.27
CA HIS A 188 10.21 10.26 -4.87
C HIS A 188 8.97 9.39 -5.13
N PHE A 189 9.13 8.42 -6.03
CA PHE A 189 8.09 7.49 -6.41
C PHE A 189 8.47 6.09 -5.99
N HIS A 190 7.59 5.40 -5.29
CA HIS A 190 7.69 3.98 -5.04
C HIS A 190 6.91 3.18 -6.09
N PHE A 191 7.49 2.10 -6.54
CA PHE A 191 6.89 1.19 -7.50
C PHE A 191 6.86 -0.23 -6.93
N LEU A 192 5.70 -0.87 -7.03
CA LEU A 192 5.58 -2.33 -6.97
C LEU A 192 5.28 -2.78 -8.40
N ALA A 193 6.27 -3.28 -9.11
CA ALA A 193 6.18 -3.40 -10.56
C ALA A 193 6.80 -4.68 -11.11
N PHE A 194 6.32 -5.07 -12.26
CA PHE A 194 6.88 -6.10 -13.13
C PHE A 194 7.91 -5.51 -14.07
N GLY A 195 8.90 -6.31 -14.42
CA GLY A 195 9.96 -5.95 -15.36
C GLY A 195 11.29 -5.69 -14.67
N GLY A 196 12.28 -5.42 -15.51
CA GLY A 196 13.64 -5.09 -15.11
C GLY A 196 13.90 -3.59 -15.22
N LEU A 197 15.00 -3.19 -14.64
CA LEU A 197 15.51 -1.84 -14.73
C LEU A 197 16.88 -1.84 -15.39
N PRO A 198 17.22 -0.75 -16.07
CA PRO A 198 18.55 -0.56 -16.61
C PRO A 198 19.59 -0.46 -15.49
N ASN A 199 20.85 -0.44 -15.86
CA ASN A 199 21.94 -0.13 -14.92
C ASN A 199 21.71 1.24 -14.28
N ALA A 200 21.82 1.32 -12.95
CA ALA A 200 21.49 2.54 -12.20
C ALA A 200 22.38 3.73 -12.55
N THR A 201 23.68 3.49 -12.77
CA THR A 201 24.64 4.52 -13.12
C THR A 201 24.39 5.09 -14.51
N ASP A 202 24.15 4.22 -15.48
CA ASP A 202 23.87 4.63 -16.85
C ASP A 202 22.53 5.34 -16.96
N PHE A 203 21.55 4.87 -16.20
CA PHE A 203 20.24 5.50 -16.10
C PHE A 203 20.34 6.92 -15.52
N TYR A 204 21.11 7.10 -14.45
CA TYR A 204 21.35 8.42 -13.87
C TYR A 204 22.05 9.36 -14.86
N ARG A 205 23.15 8.90 -15.50
CA ARG A 205 23.88 9.72 -16.50
C ARG A 205 22.98 10.18 -17.64
N LYS A 206 22.08 9.30 -18.12
CA LYS A 206 21.19 9.58 -19.23
C LYS A 206 20.01 10.47 -18.88
N THR A 207 19.49 10.37 -17.66
CA THR A 207 18.18 10.95 -17.32
C THR A 207 18.21 11.93 -16.16
N GLY A 208 19.25 11.94 -15.33
CA GLY A 208 19.30 12.68 -14.07
C GLY A 208 18.46 12.07 -12.94
N TRP A 209 17.78 10.96 -13.19
CA TRP A 209 16.96 10.28 -12.18
C TRP A 209 17.78 9.29 -11.36
N VAL A 210 17.60 9.36 -10.04
CA VAL A 210 18.21 8.36 -9.13
C VAL A 210 17.23 7.19 -9.00
N TYR A 211 17.75 5.99 -9.25
CA TYR A 211 17.02 4.75 -9.14
C TYR A 211 17.61 3.87 -8.04
N LYS A 212 16.75 3.28 -7.22
CA LYS A 212 17.12 2.31 -6.20
C LYS A 212 16.24 1.08 -6.26
N ASN A 213 16.83 -0.10 -6.39
CA ASN A 213 16.14 -1.37 -6.21
C ASN A 213 16.12 -1.71 -4.72
N ILE A 214 14.92 -1.80 -4.13
CA ILE A 214 14.73 -2.17 -2.72
C ILE A 214 14.68 -3.69 -2.56
N GLY A 215 14.37 -4.39 -3.63
CA GLY A 215 14.34 -5.85 -3.66
C GLY A 215 13.02 -6.42 -4.16
N ARG A 216 13.00 -7.74 -4.21
CA ARG A 216 11.85 -8.54 -4.61
C ARG A 216 10.82 -8.60 -3.51
N ARG A 217 9.53 -8.75 -3.94
CA ARG A 217 8.42 -9.09 -3.07
C ARG A 217 7.85 -10.42 -3.53
N ASP A 218 7.76 -11.35 -2.58
CA ASP A 218 7.15 -12.64 -2.87
C ASP A 218 5.64 -12.43 -3.12
N THR A 219 5.14 -13.11 -4.13
CA THR A 219 3.72 -13.10 -4.46
C THR A 219 2.95 -14.21 -3.74
N ALA A 220 3.66 -15.21 -3.18
CA ALA A 220 3.06 -16.25 -2.37
C ALA A 220 2.70 -15.71 -0.98
N ILE A 221 1.58 -16.18 -0.45
CA ILE A 221 1.23 -16.00 0.95
C ILE A 221 1.83 -17.18 1.71
N ARG A 222 2.55 -16.89 2.77
CA ARG A 222 3.18 -17.90 3.63
C ARG A 222 2.65 -17.76 5.06
N ILE A 223 2.68 -18.85 5.80
CA ILE A 223 2.44 -18.82 7.24
C ILE A 223 3.80 -19.01 7.91
N ASP A 224 4.13 -18.12 8.83
CA ASP A 224 5.31 -18.26 9.67
C ASP A 224 5.09 -19.45 10.61
N GLU A 225 5.92 -20.47 10.49
CA GLU A 225 5.76 -21.72 11.24
C GLU A 225 5.94 -21.54 12.75
N LYS A 226 6.68 -20.50 13.17
CA LYS A 226 6.95 -20.24 14.60
C LYS A 226 5.83 -19.42 15.26
N THR A 227 5.27 -18.48 14.54
CA THR A 227 4.31 -17.50 15.10
C THR A 227 2.89 -17.73 14.62
N GLY A 228 2.67 -18.57 13.61
CA GLY A 228 1.38 -18.73 12.92
C GLY A 228 0.96 -17.48 12.13
N ALA A 229 1.82 -16.46 12.07
CA ALA A 229 1.50 -15.21 11.40
C ALA A 229 1.49 -15.38 9.88
N ILE A 230 0.56 -14.69 9.22
CA ILE A 230 0.49 -14.69 7.76
C ILE A 230 1.46 -13.66 7.21
N ILE A 231 2.39 -14.12 6.39
CA ILE A 231 3.37 -13.30 5.68
C ILE A 231 2.85 -13.03 4.27
N ASP A 232 2.46 -11.78 4.02
CA ASP A 232 2.09 -11.26 2.70
C ASP A 232 2.98 -10.05 2.39
N GLU A 233 4.10 -10.29 1.72
CA GLU A 233 5.10 -9.25 1.44
C GLU A 233 4.59 -8.12 0.55
N ILE A 234 3.69 -8.41 -0.40
CA ILE A 234 3.11 -7.37 -1.24
C ILE A 234 2.17 -6.49 -0.43
N ARG A 235 1.28 -7.12 0.35
CA ARG A 235 0.28 -6.41 1.15
C ARG A 235 0.94 -5.55 2.23
N SER A 236 1.89 -6.11 2.98
CA SER A 236 2.61 -5.38 4.03
C SER A 236 3.43 -4.22 3.44
N THR A 237 4.13 -4.44 2.31
CA THR A 237 4.85 -3.36 1.62
C THR A 237 3.88 -2.28 1.13
N ALA A 238 2.76 -2.64 0.50
CA ALA A 238 1.78 -1.67 0.02
C ALA A 238 1.15 -0.88 1.16
N LYS A 239 0.77 -1.54 2.27
CA LYS A 239 0.24 -0.88 3.48
C LYS A 239 1.23 0.13 4.03
N TYR A 240 2.50 -0.27 4.17
CA TYR A 240 3.58 0.62 4.61
C TYR A 240 3.73 1.84 3.69
N LEU A 241 3.76 1.65 2.37
CA LEU A 241 3.88 2.75 1.42
C LEU A 241 2.67 3.69 1.46
N LEU A 242 1.48 3.15 1.66
CA LEU A 242 0.26 3.95 1.76
C LEU A 242 0.16 4.74 3.06
N SER A 243 0.81 4.33 4.15
CA SER A 243 0.73 5.02 5.44
C SER A 243 1.36 6.42 5.44
N HIS A 244 2.22 6.75 4.47
CA HIS A 244 2.92 8.05 4.39
C HIS A 244 3.03 8.59 2.95
N CYS A 245 2.12 8.21 2.09
CA CYS A 245 2.05 8.69 0.71
C CYS A 245 1.51 10.12 0.63
N CYS A 246 1.57 10.72 -0.55
CA CYS A 246 1.01 12.05 -0.79
C CYS A 246 -0.50 12.05 -0.75
N VAL A 247 -1.09 12.95 0.04
CA VAL A 247 -2.50 13.29 0.03
C VAL A 247 -2.65 14.73 -0.47
N GLN A 248 -3.46 14.92 -1.50
CA GLN A 248 -3.74 16.22 -2.08
C GLN A 248 -5.19 16.30 -2.51
N SER A 249 -5.86 17.42 -2.23
CA SER A 249 -7.17 17.76 -2.75
C SER A 249 -7.08 18.81 -3.84
N ASN A 250 -8.10 18.85 -4.69
CA ASN A 250 -8.31 19.98 -5.61
C ASN A 250 -8.99 21.16 -4.88
N GLU A 251 -9.23 22.24 -5.59
CA GLU A 251 -9.88 23.46 -5.09
C GLU A 251 -11.28 23.20 -4.50
N ASN A 252 -11.97 22.17 -4.98
CA ASN A 252 -13.29 21.76 -4.50
C ASN A 252 -13.22 20.73 -3.35
N GLY A 253 -12.06 20.55 -2.71
CA GLY A 253 -11.87 19.60 -1.62
C GLY A 253 -11.86 18.11 -2.02
N ARG A 254 -11.98 17.79 -3.31
CA ARG A 254 -11.96 16.40 -3.79
C ARG A 254 -10.54 15.87 -3.83
N LEU A 255 -10.32 14.74 -3.18
CA LEU A 255 -9.01 14.11 -3.15
C LEU A 255 -8.58 13.56 -4.51
N TYR A 256 -7.33 13.81 -4.86
CA TYR A 256 -6.68 13.13 -5.97
C TYR A 256 -6.37 11.67 -5.61
N LYS A 257 -6.32 10.82 -6.64
CA LYS A 257 -5.90 9.42 -6.43
C LYS A 257 -4.44 9.35 -6.01
N THR A 258 -4.20 8.85 -4.81
CA THR A 258 -2.90 8.75 -4.16
C THR A 258 -1.95 7.76 -4.84
N TYR A 259 -2.49 6.72 -5.44
CA TYR A 259 -1.73 5.69 -6.16
C TYR A 259 -2.35 5.37 -7.51
N ARG A 260 -1.54 4.86 -8.42
CA ARG A 260 -1.95 4.56 -9.79
C ARG A 260 -1.45 3.20 -10.24
N PHE A 261 -2.32 2.46 -10.90
CA PHE A 261 -1.92 1.29 -11.68
C PHE A 261 -1.55 1.69 -13.10
N PHE A 262 -0.57 1.01 -13.68
CA PHE A 262 -0.10 1.27 -15.04
C PHE A 262 0.26 -0.01 -15.79
N GLY A 263 0.43 0.10 -17.12
CA GLY A 263 0.82 -1.01 -17.98
C GLY A 263 -0.13 -2.20 -17.88
N LEU A 264 0.40 -3.39 -17.65
CA LEU A 264 -0.40 -4.63 -17.50
C LEU A 264 -1.38 -4.59 -16.33
N CYS A 265 -1.16 -3.73 -15.33
CA CYS A 265 -2.06 -3.56 -14.18
C CYS A 265 -3.04 -2.40 -14.35
N SER A 266 -3.10 -1.75 -15.52
CA SER A 266 -4.04 -0.64 -15.74
C SER A 266 -5.50 -1.10 -15.70
N PRO A 267 -6.46 -0.21 -15.31
CA PRO A 267 -7.87 -0.57 -15.22
C PRO A 267 -8.46 -1.15 -16.52
N ALA A 268 -8.03 -0.67 -17.68
CA ALA A 268 -8.46 -1.19 -18.97
C ALA A 268 -8.03 -2.66 -19.17
N ARG A 269 -6.81 -3.01 -18.77
CA ARG A 269 -6.31 -4.38 -18.86
C ARG A 269 -6.94 -5.30 -17.82
N ILE A 270 -7.22 -4.80 -16.61
CA ILE A 270 -7.88 -5.58 -15.55
C ILE A 270 -9.31 -5.98 -15.93
N ARG A 271 -10.04 -5.15 -16.68
CA ARG A 271 -11.39 -5.50 -17.17
C ARG A 271 -11.33 -6.76 -18.04
N VAL A 272 -10.37 -6.84 -18.94
CA VAL A 272 -10.15 -8.01 -19.78
C VAL A 272 -9.82 -9.25 -18.95
N GLN A 273 -9.05 -9.10 -17.87
CA GLN A 273 -8.68 -10.22 -16.98
C GLN A 273 -9.86 -10.78 -16.18
N LYS A 274 -10.84 -9.96 -15.80
CA LYS A 274 -12.05 -10.42 -15.09
C LYS A 274 -12.91 -11.36 -15.92
N GLU A 275 -12.91 -11.19 -17.24
CA GLU A 275 -13.61 -12.06 -18.17
C GLU A 275 -12.97 -13.47 -18.26
N PHE A 276 -11.70 -13.60 -17.88
CA PHE A 276 -10.95 -14.87 -17.87
C PHE A 276 -10.95 -15.59 -16.51
N GLY A 277 -11.80 -15.20 -15.56
CA GLY A 277 -12.08 -15.99 -14.35
C GLY A 277 -10.89 -16.21 -13.42
N VAL A 278 -10.08 -15.20 -13.15
CA VAL A 278 -9.00 -15.31 -12.16
C VAL A 278 -9.61 -15.58 -10.77
N PRO A 279 -9.30 -16.71 -10.12
CA PRO A 279 -9.88 -17.03 -8.82
C PRO A 279 -9.46 -15.99 -7.78
N VAL A 280 -10.43 -15.27 -7.24
CA VAL A 280 -10.22 -14.37 -6.11
C VAL A 280 -9.78 -15.23 -4.92
N ILE A 281 -8.64 -14.91 -4.32
CA ILE A 281 -8.09 -15.62 -3.17
C ILE A 281 -8.93 -15.31 -1.93
N ARG A 282 -10.21 -15.72 -1.92
CA ARG A 282 -11.08 -15.60 -0.74
C ARG A 282 -10.72 -16.59 0.37
N LYS A 283 -10.18 -17.77 0.00
CA LYS A 283 -9.92 -18.86 0.96
C LYS A 283 -8.83 -18.58 2.01
N VAL A 284 -7.87 -17.70 1.70
CA VAL A 284 -6.79 -17.39 2.66
C VAL A 284 -7.27 -16.52 3.81
N TYR A 285 -8.28 -15.68 3.56
CA TYR A 285 -8.83 -14.80 4.62
C TYR A 285 -9.76 -15.50 5.61
N GLU A 286 -10.23 -16.70 5.32
CA GLU A 286 -11.06 -17.48 6.26
C GLU A 286 -10.24 -17.95 7.49
N SER A 287 -8.92 -18.09 7.35
CA SER A 287 -8.05 -18.45 8.48
C SER A 287 -7.90 -17.32 9.51
N PHE A 288 -8.10 -16.04 9.11
CA PHE A 288 -8.07 -14.90 10.02
C PHE A 288 -9.28 -14.81 10.96
N LEU A 289 -10.30 -15.59 10.68
CA LEU A 289 -11.50 -15.67 11.50
C LEU A 289 -11.39 -16.80 12.55
N LYS A 290 -10.19 -17.33 12.77
CA LYS A 290 -9.94 -18.37 13.78
C LYS A 290 -9.19 -17.80 14.97
N CYS A 291 -9.53 -18.29 16.14
CA CYS A 291 -8.81 -17.97 17.38
C CYS A 291 -7.38 -18.55 17.28
N PRO A 292 -6.33 -17.76 17.55
CA PRO A 292 -4.95 -18.25 17.50
C PRO A 292 -4.62 -19.23 18.62
N VAL A 293 -5.45 -19.31 19.67
CA VAL A 293 -5.24 -20.18 20.82
C VAL A 293 -5.89 -21.55 20.63
N CYS A 294 -7.18 -21.57 20.25
CA CYS A 294 -7.93 -22.82 20.15
C CYS A 294 -8.32 -23.23 18.71
N GLY A 295 -8.04 -22.37 17.72
CA GLY A 295 -8.38 -22.63 16.32
C GLY A 295 -9.87 -22.49 15.99
N GLU A 296 -10.74 -22.23 16.97
CA GLU A 296 -12.17 -22.04 16.73
C GLU A 296 -12.47 -20.77 15.95
N ARG A 297 -13.58 -20.80 15.21
CA ARG A 297 -14.02 -19.66 14.43
C ARG A 297 -14.44 -18.51 15.36
N LEU A 298 -13.89 -17.32 15.11
CA LEU A 298 -14.28 -16.10 15.82
C LEU A 298 -15.70 -15.71 15.41
N VAL A 299 -16.49 -15.30 16.40
CA VAL A 299 -17.87 -14.86 16.21
C VAL A 299 -18.02 -13.36 16.46
N HIS A 300 -18.89 -12.72 15.70
CA HIS A 300 -19.31 -11.37 15.97
C HIS A 300 -20.32 -11.40 17.12
N CYS A 301 -19.99 -10.75 18.22
CA CYS A 301 -20.95 -10.46 19.28
C CYS A 301 -21.83 -9.28 18.85
N ALA A 302 -23.08 -9.28 19.28
CA ALA A 302 -24.06 -8.25 18.97
C ALA A 302 -23.50 -6.84 19.23
N PRO A 303 -23.97 -5.82 18.49
CA PRO A 303 -23.62 -4.44 18.77
C PRO A 303 -24.01 -4.10 20.22
N ILE A 304 -23.16 -3.32 20.88
CA ILE A 304 -23.51 -2.78 22.19
C ILE A 304 -24.76 -1.93 22.02
N GLU A 305 -25.81 -2.20 22.79
CA GLU A 305 -27.04 -1.38 22.80
C GLU A 305 -26.67 0.09 22.97
N GLY A 306 -27.19 0.95 22.10
CA GLY A 306 -26.93 2.40 22.12
C GLY A 306 -25.89 2.90 21.12
N VAL A 307 -25.20 2.05 20.37
CA VAL A 307 -24.31 2.50 19.28
C VAL A 307 -25.12 2.67 18.00
N TYR A 308 -25.31 3.92 17.59
CA TYR A 308 -26.00 4.30 16.35
C TYR A 308 -25.26 3.73 15.13
N SER A 309 -25.96 2.98 14.28
CA SER A 309 -25.50 2.57 12.97
C SER A 309 -25.99 3.57 11.93
N PRO A 310 -25.12 4.36 11.28
CA PRO A 310 -25.55 5.31 10.25
C PRO A 310 -25.89 4.66 8.89
N TYR A 311 -25.89 3.33 8.82
CA TYR A 311 -26.25 2.56 7.62
C TYR A 311 -27.54 1.77 7.84
N LYS A 312 -28.60 2.44 8.22
CA LYS A 312 -29.97 2.01 7.95
C LYS A 312 -30.55 3.05 6.98
N ASP A 313 -30.82 2.52 5.80
CA ASP A 313 -31.45 3.04 4.58
C ASP A 313 -30.50 3.42 3.46
#